data_23be0298656d30f162a418c04cb8dd79
#
_entry.id   23be0298656d30f162a418c04cb8dd79
#
_cell.length_a   1.000
_cell.length_b   1.000
_cell.length_c   1.000
_cell.angle_alpha   90.00
_cell.angle_beta   90.00
_cell.angle_gamma   90.00
#
_symmetry.space_group_name_H-M   'P 1'
#
loop_
_entity.id
_entity.type
_entity.pdbx_description
1 polymer ?
#
loop_
_entity_poly.entity_id
_entity_poly.type
_entity_poly.pdbx_seq_one_letter_code
_entity_poly.pdbx_strand_id
1 'polypeptide(L)'
;MAISHDIGLYFPFKLNRPLTRDEKQSRFVQGKRRKVSGEATVLDLDTVIRMNSSYLEVIDKFYPTKGYVASFMMAFCILFITFILAIAKTTIFNDGDLPSFFFVLFFCGGVVFCCMRFLLRDWFRKTHYPVRFNRNKQQVHIYQVSGEIITVPWNDIFFTISKQKVSYCIVGHILADDNETVLNTFSFGHVGNKTGLSLYWEFIRCYMEEDCLEELAETVLYCPPVEKRKEGYITGLQTLIMMDSRLEWLPNLLLLPLTLVESIARYIGMQTSKIPQWSQEVIEACAVEPDDPISVGAENNAPHRWRTVLANETREVYDATNQRLKLANQKIKAKLDAKYKAVP
;
A
#
# COMPACT_ATOMS: atom_id res chain seq x y z
N MET A 1 -9.16 2.59 -22.36
CA MET A 1 -7.82 2.44 -21.74
C MET A 1 -7.99 2.63 -20.25
N ALA A 2 -8.01 1.57 -19.46
CA ALA A 2 -8.23 1.69 -18.02
C ALA A 2 -6.94 2.21 -17.37
N ILE A 3 -7.03 3.36 -16.73
CA ILE A 3 -6.00 3.90 -15.83
C ILE A 3 -6.06 3.01 -14.59
N SER A 4 -5.30 1.92 -14.60
CA SER A 4 -5.46 0.82 -13.62
C SER A 4 -4.88 1.13 -12.24
N HIS A 5 -4.08 2.19 -12.10
CA HIS A 5 -3.42 2.54 -10.84
C HIS A 5 -4.39 3.06 -9.76
N ASP A 6 -5.46 3.71 -10.19
CA ASP A 6 -6.32 4.50 -9.33
C ASP A 6 -7.66 3.81 -9.00
N ILE A 7 -7.81 2.56 -9.47
CA ILE A 7 -9.04 1.78 -9.22
C ILE A 7 -9.08 1.39 -7.75
N GLY A 8 -10.16 1.76 -7.09
CA GLY A 8 -10.43 1.53 -5.67
C GLY A 8 -10.36 2.80 -4.82
N LEU A 9 -9.51 3.78 -5.15
CA LEU A 9 -9.43 5.05 -4.43
C LEU A 9 -10.04 6.21 -5.23
N TYR A 10 -9.51 6.48 -6.44
CA TYR A 10 -10.00 7.57 -7.30
C TYR A 10 -11.18 7.14 -8.17
N PHE A 11 -11.16 5.90 -8.63
CA PHE A 11 -12.25 5.27 -9.38
C PHE A 11 -12.70 4.01 -8.66
N PRO A 12 -14.01 3.75 -8.52
CA PRO A 12 -14.51 2.57 -7.83
C PRO A 12 -14.12 1.29 -8.57
N PHE A 13 -13.98 0.20 -7.82
CA PHE A 13 -13.90 -1.13 -8.43
C PHE A 13 -15.16 -1.44 -9.21
N LYS A 14 -15.02 -2.17 -10.31
CA LYS A 14 -16.17 -2.70 -11.07
C LYS A 14 -16.71 -3.92 -10.31
N LEU A 15 -17.88 -3.77 -9.74
CA LEU A 15 -18.59 -4.81 -9.01
C LEU A 15 -19.73 -5.38 -9.87
N ASN A 16 -20.39 -6.42 -9.39
CA ASN A 16 -21.52 -7.11 -10.05
C ASN A 16 -21.16 -7.57 -11.47
N ARG A 17 -20.01 -8.16 -11.63
CA ARG A 17 -19.49 -8.70 -12.88
C ARG A 17 -18.89 -10.10 -12.67
N PRO A 18 -18.84 -10.92 -13.71
CA PRO A 18 -18.12 -12.19 -13.63
C PRO A 18 -16.60 -11.96 -13.54
N LEU A 19 -15.90 -12.95 -12.99
CA LEU A 19 -14.44 -13.02 -13.03
C LEU A 19 -13.95 -13.09 -14.47
N THR A 20 -12.92 -12.29 -14.79
CA THR A 20 -12.27 -12.32 -16.09
C THR A 20 -11.38 -13.57 -16.26
N ARG A 21 -11.01 -13.91 -17.50
CA ARG A 21 -10.06 -15.00 -17.78
C ARG A 21 -8.70 -14.77 -17.12
N ASP A 22 -8.20 -13.54 -17.17
CA ASP A 22 -6.89 -13.18 -16.58
C ASP A 22 -6.91 -13.33 -15.06
N GLU A 23 -8.01 -12.95 -14.39
CA GLU A 23 -8.19 -13.16 -12.95
C GLU A 23 -8.20 -14.64 -12.59
N LYS A 24 -8.92 -15.46 -13.35
CA LYS A 24 -8.96 -16.93 -13.15
C LYS A 24 -7.57 -17.59 -13.37
N GLN A 25 -6.82 -17.15 -14.39
CA GLN A 25 -5.49 -17.69 -14.71
C GLN A 25 -4.40 -17.26 -13.73
N SER A 26 -4.52 -16.06 -13.15
CA SER A 26 -3.54 -15.50 -12.21
C SER A 26 -3.93 -15.68 -10.74
N ARG A 27 -4.82 -16.62 -10.45
CA ARG A 27 -5.31 -16.92 -9.11
C ARG A 27 -4.17 -17.33 -8.17
N PHE A 28 -4.18 -16.77 -6.98
CA PHE A 28 -3.49 -17.30 -5.81
C PHE A 28 -4.42 -18.21 -5.03
N VAL A 29 -3.99 -19.43 -4.73
CA VAL A 29 -4.81 -20.43 -4.09
C VAL A 29 -4.33 -20.64 -2.66
N GLN A 30 -5.24 -20.51 -1.71
CA GLN A 30 -5.03 -20.86 -0.30
C GLN A 30 -4.71 -22.36 -0.19
N GLY A 31 -3.97 -22.78 0.84
CA GLY A 31 -3.54 -24.16 1.02
C GLY A 31 -2.49 -24.66 0.02
N LYS A 32 -2.18 -23.90 -1.02
CA LYS A 32 -1.25 -24.33 -2.06
C LYS A 32 0.02 -23.49 -2.06
N ARG A 33 1.14 -24.12 -1.71
CA ARG A 33 2.47 -23.50 -1.78
C ARG A 33 2.81 -23.08 -3.20
N ARG A 34 3.30 -21.85 -3.35
CA ARG A 34 3.84 -21.34 -4.63
C ARG A 34 5.37 -21.34 -4.57
N LYS A 35 5.99 -22.22 -5.32
CA LYS A 35 7.46 -22.23 -5.45
C LYS A 35 7.87 -21.02 -6.30
N VAL A 36 8.75 -20.19 -5.76
CA VAL A 36 9.38 -19.07 -6.46
C VAL A 36 10.86 -19.40 -6.65
N SER A 37 11.39 -19.13 -7.82
CA SER A 37 12.82 -19.33 -8.09
C SER A 37 13.62 -18.24 -7.38
N GLY A 38 14.67 -18.63 -6.63
CA GLY A 38 15.55 -17.70 -5.92
C GLY A 38 15.89 -18.13 -4.50
N GLU A 39 16.67 -17.31 -3.81
CA GLU A 39 17.09 -17.56 -2.42
C GLU A 39 15.99 -17.18 -1.42
N ALA A 40 15.20 -16.13 -1.71
CA ALA A 40 14.10 -15.71 -0.87
C ALA A 40 12.89 -16.64 -1.02
N THR A 41 12.27 -16.98 0.10
CA THR A 41 11.05 -17.79 0.17
C THR A 41 9.83 -16.90 0.39
N VAL A 42 9.98 -15.84 1.16
CA VAL A 42 8.95 -14.85 1.52
C VAL A 42 9.50 -13.42 1.46
N LEU A 43 8.61 -12.45 1.32
CA LEU A 43 8.93 -11.02 1.33
C LEU A 43 7.72 -10.25 1.85
N ASP A 44 7.91 -9.35 2.84
CA ASP A 44 6.84 -8.55 3.47
C ASP A 44 6.50 -7.25 2.73
N LEU A 45 7.35 -6.80 1.81
CA LEU A 45 7.23 -5.55 1.04
C LEU A 45 7.12 -4.27 1.90
N ASP A 46 7.63 -4.27 3.13
CA ASP A 46 7.46 -3.16 4.10
C ASP A 46 5.99 -2.77 4.33
N THR A 47 5.08 -3.74 4.25
CA THR A 47 3.63 -3.49 4.34
C THR A 47 3.05 -3.77 5.71
N VAL A 48 3.79 -4.45 6.58
CA VAL A 48 3.32 -4.91 7.89
C VAL A 48 3.19 -3.74 8.85
N ILE A 49 1.96 -3.44 9.29
CA ILE A 49 1.69 -2.46 10.35
C ILE A 49 1.92 -3.10 11.72
N ARG A 50 1.37 -4.30 11.91
CA ARG A 50 1.43 -5.08 13.13
C ARG A 50 1.39 -6.57 12.80
N MET A 51 2.23 -7.36 13.48
CA MET A 51 2.18 -8.82 13.42
C MET A 51 2.35 -9.40 14.81
N ASN A 52 1.50 -10.34 15.16
CA ASN A 52 1.55 -11.14 16.38
C ASN A 52 0.99 -12.54 16.06
N SER A 53 0.83 -13.41 17.07
CA SER A 53 0.30 -14.76 16.84
C SER A 53 -1.18 -14.78 16.45
N SER A 54 -1.96 -13.76 16.83
CA SER A 54 -3.39 -13.69 16.56
C SER A 54 -3.73 -13.06 15.23
N TYR A 55 -3.06 -11.96 14.86
CA TYR A 55 -3.34 -11.26 13.60
C TYR A 55 -2.10 -10.62 12.95
N LEU A 56 -2.17 -10.52 11.63
CA LEU A 56 -1.28 -9.73 10.78
C LEU A 56 -2.08 -8.59 10.17
N GLU A 57 -1.64 -7.35 10.35
CA GLU A 57 -2.23 -6.18 9.72
C GLU A 57 -1.26 -5.58 8.71
N VAL A 58 -1.76 -5.36 7.49
CA VAL A 58 -0.96 -4.80 6.39
C VAL A 58 -1.64 -3.56 5.81
N ILE A 59 -0.82 -2.67 5.24
CA ILE A 59 -1.31 -1.50 4.50
C ILE A 59 -1.90 -1.91 3.15
N ASP A 60 -2.77 -1.04 2.64
CA ASP A 60 -3.32 -1.14 1.29
C ASP A 60 -2.29 -0.76 0.20
N LYS A 61 -2.64 -1.00 -1.04
CA LYS A 61 -1.79 -0.67 -2.20
C LYS A 61 -1.63 0.85 -2.44
N PHE A 62 -2.51 1.69 -1.87
CA PHE A 62 -2.50 3.14 -2.12
C PHE A 62 -1.55 3.90 -1.20
N TYR A 63 -1.27 3.33 -0.02
CA TYR A 63 -0.38 3.98 0.95
C TYR A 63 1.00 4.33 0.39
N PRO A 64 1.72 3.44 -0.32
CA PRO A 64 3.02 3.77 -0.87
C PRO A 64 2.99 4.96 -1.84
N THR A 65 1.95 5.05 -2.66
CA THR A 65 1.80 6.09 -3.70
C THR A 65 0.99 7.31 -3.24
N LYS A 66 0.65 7.39 -1.96
CA LYS A 66 -0.08 8.54 -1.40
C LYS A 66 0.73 9.82 -1.57
N GLY A 67 0.07 10.86 -2.07
CA GLY A 67 0.70 12.13 -2.41
C GLY A 67 1.02 12.31 -3.90
N TYR A 68 1.24 11.21 -4.65
CA TYR A 68 1.61 11.29 -6.06
C TYR A 68 0.58 12.03 -6.92
N VAL A 69 -0.67 11.59 -6.94
CA VAL A 69 -1.74 12.28 -7.69
C VAL A 69 -2.01 13.67 -7.07
N ALA A 70 -1.99 13.78 -5.75
CA ALA A 70 -2.23 15.03 -5.04
C ALA A 70 -1.19 16.10 -5.38
N SER A 71 0.09 15.75 -5.58
CA SER A 71 1.14 16.71 -5.95
C SER A 71 0.88 17.33 -7.32
N PHE A 72 0.49 16.53 -8.32
CA PHE A 72 0.12 17.05 -9.64
C PHE A 72 -1.13 17.92 -9.57
N MET A 73 -2.18 17.49 -8.88
CA MET A 73 -3.41 18.27 -8.74
C MET A 73 -3.16 19.59 -8.00
N MET A 74 -2.31 19.57 -6.97
CA MET A 74 -1.90 20.77 -6.24
C MET A 74 -1.11 21.72 -7.14
N ALA A 75 -0.15 21.21 -7.92
CA ALA A 75 0.61 22.01 -8.87
C ALA A 75 -0.29 22.68 -9.93
N PHE A 76 -1.24 21.93 -10.49
CA PHE A 76 -2.24 22.47 -11.43
C PHE A 76 -3.13 23.53 -10.76
N CYS A 77 -3.61 23.30 -9.54
CA CYS A 77 -4.38 24.32 -8.82
C CYS A 77 -3.58 25.61 -8.65
N ILE A 78 -2.33 25.52 -8.19
CA ILE A 78 -1.45 26.68 -8.04
C ILE A 78 -1.26 27.40 -9.38
N LEU A 79 -0.94 26.67 -10.44
CA LEU A 79 -0.71 27.23 -11.78
C LEU A 79 -1.94 28.00 -12.30
N PHE A 80 -3.13 27.37 -12.26
CA PHE A 80 -4.34 28.00 -12.79
C PHE A 80 -4.87 29.12 -11.90
N ILE A 81 -4.72 29.04 -10.57
CA ILE A 81 -5.06 30.14 -9.66
C ILE A 81 -4.12 31.34 -9.91
N THR A 82 -2.81 31.13 -10.03
CA THR A 82 -1.87 32.22 -10.31
C THR A 82 -2.14 32.86 -11.68
N PHE A 83 -2.54 32.05 -12.68
CA PHE A 83 -2.92 32.56 -13.98
C PHE A 83 -4.20 33.44 -13.91
N ILE A 84 -5.24 32.98 -13.20
CA ILE A 84 -6.47 33.78 -12.96
C ILE A 84 -6.14 35.10 -12.28
N LEU A 85 -5.28 35.06 -11.23
CA LEU A 85 -4.88 36.26 -10.50
C LEU A 85 -4.07 37.23 -11.37
N ALA A 86 -3.21 36.72 -12.25
CA ALA A 86 -2.43 37.54 -13.19
C ALA A 86 -3.35 38.29 -14.18
N ILE A 87 -4.32 37.58 -14.77
CA ILE A 87 -5.30 38.16 -15.69
C ILE A 87 -6.23 39.15 -14.94
N ALA A 88 -6.70 38.79 -13.73
CA ALA A 88 -7.48 39.71 -12.91
C ALA A 88 -6.73 41.04 -12.66
N LYS A 89 -5.42 40.98 -12.33
CA LYS A 89 -4.58 42.15 -12.14
C LYS A 89 -4.52 42.99 -13.39
N THR A 90 -4.29 42.41 -14.58
CA THR A 90 -4.22 43.18 -15.85
C THR A 90 -5.58 43.80 -16.19
N THR A 91 -6.70 43.10 -15.96
CA THR A 91 -8.04 43.62 -16.20
C THR A 91 -8.39 44.80 -15.29
N ILE A 92 -8.00 44.75 -14.01
CA ILE A 92 -8.33 45.77 -13.02
C ILE A 92 -7.44 47.02 -13.15
N PHE A 93 -6.13 46.87 -13.43
CA PHE A 93 -5.15 47.94 -13.36
C PHE A 93 -4.69 48.46 -14.73
N ASN A 94 -4.92 47.74 -15.83
CA ASN A 94 -4.40 48.02 -17.15
C ASN A 94 -5.50 48.03 -18.23
N ASP A 95 -6.75 48.34 -17.89
CA ASP A 95 -7.90 48.37 -18.80
C ASP A 95 -8.05 47.09 -19.68
N GLY A 96 -7.79 45.95 -19.08
CA GLY A 96 -7.91 44.67 -19.76
C GLY A 96 -9.37 44.31 -20.15
N ASP A 97 -9.49 43.43 -21.13
CA ASP A 97 -10.77 43.00 -21.67
C ASP A 97 -11.60 42.17 -20.67
N LEU A 98 -12.72 42.71 -20.24
CA LEU A 98 -13.59 42.06 -19.25
C LEU A 98 -14.20 40.71 -19.73
N PRO A 99 -14.67 40.55 -20.98
CA PRO A 99 -15.09 39.27 -21.54
C PRO A 99 -14.02 38.19 -21.48
N SER A 100 -12.78 38.53 -21.87
CA SER A 100 -11.64 37.61 -21.80
C SER A 100 -11.34 37.17 -20.36
N PHE A 101 -11.46 38.09 -19.38
CA PHE A 101 -11.32 37.73 -17.98
C PHE A 101 -12.37 36.68 -17.53
N PHE A 102 -13.64 36.88 -17.87
CA PHE A 102 -14.69 35.94 -17.50
C PHE A 102 -14.52 34.61 -18.21
N PHE A 103 -14.05 34.58 -19.45
CA PHE A 103 -13.73 33.32 -20.16
C PHE A 103 -12.61 32.56 -19.45
N VAL A 104 -11.52 33.23 -19.08
CA VAL A 104 -10.39 32.63 -18.34
C VAL A 104 -10.86 32.15 -16.96
N LEU A 105 -11.63 32.94 -16.23
CA LEU A 105 -12.18 32.56 -14.94
C LEU A 105 -13.05 31.29 -15.03
N PHE A 106 -13.91 31.21 -16.03
CA PHE A 106 -14.77 30.05 -16.25
C PHE A 106 -13.96 28.81 -16.60
N PHE A 107 -13.04 28.90 -17.57
CA PHE A 107 -12.25 27.77 -18.00
C PHE A 107 -11.24 27.28 -16.94
N CYS A 108 -10.41 28.20 -16.45
CA CYS A 108 -9.40 27.85 -15.45
C CYS A 108 -10.04 27.50 -14.09
N GLY A 109 -11.11 28.19 -13.71
CA GLY A 109 -11.89 27.86 -12.52
C GLY A 109 -12.52 26.46 -12.60
N GLY A 110 -13.00 26.07 -13.77
CA GLY A 110 -13.46 24.70 -14.03
C GLY A 110 -12.35 23.64 -13.86
N VAL A 111 -11.15 23.93 -14.36
CA VAL A 111 -9.98 23.05 -14.16
C VAL A 111 -9.61 22.96 -12.68
N VAL A 112 -9.53 24.10 -11.97
CA VAL A 112 -9.25 24.12 -10.52
C VAL A 112 -10.29 23.32 -9.75
N PHE A 113 -11.58 23.48 -10.08
CA PHE A 113 -12.65 22.69 -9.47
C PHE A 113 -12.45 21.17 -9.67
N CYS A 114 -12.14 20.75 -10.90
CA CYS A 114 -11.87 19.34 -11.19
C CYS A 114 -10.64 18.83 -10.39
N CYS A 115 -9.54 19.56 -10.40
CA CYS A 115 -8.34 19.21 -9.64
C CYS A 115 -8.63 19.11 -8.13
N MET A 116 -9.39 20.05 -7.58
CA MET A 116 -9.82 20.04 -6.18
C MET A 116 -10.66 18.80 -5.84
N ARG A 117 -11.54 18.34 -6.75
CA ARG A 117 -12.31 17.10 -6.56
C ARG A 117 -11.41 15.86 -6.44
N PHE A 118 -10.30 15.82 -7.16
CA PHE A 118 -9.32 14.74 -7.03
C PHE A 118 -8.50 14.87 -5.74
N LEU A 119 -8.05 16.06 -5.38
CA LEU A 119 -7.37 16.32 -4.10
C LEU A 119 -8.20 15.83 -2.90
N LEU A 120 -9.50 16.15 -2.90
CA LEU A 120 -10.42 15.75 -1.82
C LEU A 120 -10.71 14.23 -1.79
N ARG A 121 -10.25 13.46 -2.77
CA ARG A 121 -10.27 12.00 -2.71
C ARG A 121 -9.07 11.40 -2.00
N ASP A 122 -7.99 12.15 -1.87
CA ASP A 122 -6.79 11.76 -1.11
C ASP A 122 -6.75 12.46 0.26
N TRP A 123 -6.99 13.78 0.29
CA TRP A 123 -7.01 14.57 1.51
C TRP A 123 -8.34 14.46 2.25
N PHE A 124 -8.32 14.63 3.57
CA PHE A 124 -9.48 14.57 4.47
C PHE A 124 -10.19 13.19 4.50
N ARG A 125 -9.49 12.13 4.14
CA ARG A 125 -9.99 10.75 4.13
C ARG A 125 -9.35 9.92 5.25
N LYS A 126 -8.88 8.72 4.94
CA LYS A 126 -8.10 7.89 5.85
C LYS A 126 -6.62 7.95 5.48
N THR A 127 -5.74 7.78 6.46
CA THR A 127 -4.30 7.70 6.23
C THR A 127 -3.94 6.49 5.37
N HIS A 128 -4.65 5.39 5.56
CA HIS A 128 -4.52 4.12 4.84
C HIS A 128 -5.81 3.30 5.03
N TYR A 129 -5.93 2.16 4.33
CA TYR A 129 -7.08 1.25 4.37
C TYR A 129 -6.55 -0.15 4.69
N PRO A 130 -6.35 -0.50 5.98
CA PRO A 130 -5.67 -1.72 6.35
C PRO A 130 -6.48 -2.97 6.05
N VAL A 131 -5.75 -4.08 5.81
CA VAL A 131 -6.30 -5.44 5.77
C VAL A 131 -5.71 -6.21 6.94
N ARG A 132 -6.56 -6.80 7.76
CA ARG A 132 -6.17 -7.57 8.93
C ARG A 132 -6.52 -9.04 8.73
N PHE A 133 -5.51 -9.88 8.76
CA PHE A 133 -5.60 -11.32 8.64
C PHE A 133 -5.63 -11.93 10.06
N ASN A 134 -6.77 -12.43 10.49
CA ASN A 134 -6.94 -13.11 11.77
C ASN A 134 -6.63 -14.61 11.58
N ARG A 135 -5.46 -15.03 12.07
CA ARG A 135 -4.99 -16.40 11.96
C ARG A 135 -5.86 -17.38 12.78
N ASN A 136 -6.19 -17.02 14.02
CA ASN A 136 -6.89 -17.89 14.94
C ASN A 136 -8.32 -18.22 14.47
N LYS A 137 -9.02 -17.23 13.91
CA LYS A 137 -10.39 -17.38 13.39
C LYS A 137 -10.45 -17.70 11.91
N GLN A 138 -9.28 -17.73 11.21
CA GLN A 138 -9.20 -17.90 9.75
C GLN A 138 -10.12 -16.94 9.00
N GLN A 139 -10.08 -15.66 9.41
CA GLN A 139 -10.88 -14.57 8.85
C GLN A 139 -10.00 -13.41 8.38
N VAL A 140 -10.52 -12.64 7.43
CA VAL A 140 -9.89 -11.41 6.94
C VAL A 140 -10.85 -10.24 7.18
N HIS A 141 -10.38 -9.24 7.89
CA HIS A 141 -11.09 -7.99 8.12
C HIS A 141 -10.54 -6.93 7.16
N ILE A 142 -11.40 -6.32 6.38
CA ILE A 142 -11.04 -5.42 5.29
C ILE A 142 -11.64 -4.05 5.57
N TYR A 143 -10.80 -3.04 5.72
CA TYR A 143 -11.24 -1.66 5.85
C TYR A 143 -11.46 -1.06 4.45
N GLN A 144 -12.72 -0.83 4.08
CA GLN A 144 -13.08 -0.29 2.76
C GLN A 144 -12.85 1.23 2.66
N VAL A 145 -12.66 1.72 1.43
CA VAL A 145 -12.55 3.17 1.16
C VAL A 145 -13.82 3.93 1.56
N SER A 146 -14.98 3.26 1.56
CA SER A 146 -16.25 3.79 2.11
C SER A 146 -16.21 4.04 3.62
N GLY A 147 -15.30 3.40 4.34
CA GLY A 147 -15.24 3.36 5.81
C GLY A 147 -15.95 2.16 6.42
N GLU A 148 -16.57 1.33 5.61
CA GLU A 148 -17.17 0.06 6.02
C GLU A 148 -16.10 -0.98 6.31
N ILE A 149 -16.34 -1.85 7.30
CA ILE A 149 -15.48 -2.97 7.63
C ILE A 149 -16.19 -4.26 7.22
N ILE A 150 -15.55 -5.04 6.37
CA ILE A 150 -16.06 -6.32 5.90
C ILE A 150 -15.21 -7.43 6.51
N THR A 151 -15.87 -8.45 7.05
CA THR A 151 -15.23 -9.67 7.58
C THR A 151 -15.62 -10.86 6.73
N VAL A 152 -14.64 -11.58 6.21
CA VAL A 152 -14.84 -12.75 5.33
C VAL A 152 -13.91 -13.89 5.77
N PRO A 153 -14.35 -15.16 5.72
CA PRO A 153 -13.46 -16.30 5.91
C PRO A 153 -12.29 -16.28 4.91
N TRP A 154 -11.09 -16.67 5.37
CA TRP A 154 -9.88 -16.69 4.53
C TRP A 154 -10.05 -17.48 3.23
N ASN A 155 -10.72 -18.65 3.33
CA ASN A 155 -10.89 -19.56 2.20
C ASN A 155 -11.96 -19.11 1.19
N ASP A 156 -12.84 -18.17 1.55
CA ASP A 156 -13.92 -17.68 0.69
C ASP A 156 -13.50 -16.52 -0.19
N ILE A 157 -12.27 -16.03 -0.02
CA ILE A 157 -11.73 -14.94 -0.82
C ILE A 157 -11.04 -15.48 -2.07
N PHE A 158 -11.40 -14.96 -3.22
CA PHE A 158 -10.72 -15.24 -4.48
C PHE A 158 -9.57 -14.26 -4.67
N PHE A 159 -8.34 -14.70 -4.40
CA PHE A 159 -7.14 -13.88 -4.60
C PHE A 159 -6.58 -14.00 -6.01
N THR A 160 -6.19 -12.88 -6.59
CA THR A 160 -5.59 -12.83 -7.93
C THR A 160 -4.57 -11.71 -8.07
N ILE A 161 -3.79 -11.75 -9.15
CA ILE A 161 -2.83 -10.70 -9.50
C ILE A 161 -3.52 -9.66 -10.38
N SER A 162 -3.45 -8.41 -9.96
CA SER A 162 -3.78 -7.29 -10.86
C SER A 162 -2.49 -6.67 -11.38
N LYS A 163 -2.34 -6.66 -12.71
CA LYS A 163 -1.24 -5.98 -13.40
C LYS A 163 -1.64 -4.54 -13.66
N GLN A 164 -0.82 -3.63 -13.21
CA GLN A 164 -0.88 -2.21 -13.53
C GLN A 164 0.20 -1.86 -14.56
N LYS A 165 0.26 -0.62 -15.04
CA LYS A 165 1.23 -0.24 -16.09
C LYS A 165 2.68 -0.61 -15.72
N VAL A 166 3.09 -0.31 -14.51
CA VAL A 166 4.49 -0.47 -14.03
C VAL A 166 4.60 -1.30 -12.75
N SER A 167 3.48 -1.83 -12.25
CA SER A 167 3.46 -2.55 -10.99
C SER A 167 2.40 -3.65 -10.95
N TYR A 168 2.48 -4.47 -9.92
CA TYR A 168 1.56 -5.55 -9.63
C TYR A 168 1.03 -5.39 -8.22
N CYS A 169 -0.22 -5.80 -7.97
CA CYS A 169 -0.80 -5.90 -6.63
C CYS A 169 -1.63 -7.17 -6.49
N ILE A 170 -1.87 -7.59 -5.26
CA ILE A 170 -2.83 -8.63 -4.94
C ILE A 170 -4.20 -8.00 -4.83
N VAL A 171 -5.17 -8.62 -5.47
CA VAL A 171 -6.58 -8.25 -5.38
C VAL A 171 -7.34 -9.43 -4.78
N GLY A 172 -8.14 -9.16 -3.76
CA GLY A 172 -9.08 -10.11 -3.18
C GLY A 172 -10.49 -9.75 -3.65
N HIS A 173 -11.18 -10.71 -4.24
CA HIS A 173 -12.59 -10.63 -4.61
C HIS A 173 -13.43 -11.43 -3.65
N ILE A 174 -14.52 -10.83 -3.18
CA ILE A 174 -15.59 -11.52 -2.47
C ILE A 174 -16.62 -11.86 -3.52
N LEU A 175 -16.89 -13.15 -3.68
CA LEU A 175 -17.77 -13.67 -4.72
C LEU A 175 -19.18 -13.94 -4.16
N ALA A 176 -20.16 -13.94 -5.04
CA ALA A 176 -21.50 -14.43 -4.75
C ALA A 176 -21.50 -15.98 -4.63
N ASP A 177 -22.64 -16.55 -4.27
CA ASP A 177 -22.82 -18.00 -4.11
C ASP A 177 -22.57 -18.79 -5.41
N ASP A 178 -22.61 -18.11 -6.56
CA ASP A 178 -22.27 -18.69 -7.87
C ASP A 178 -20.76 -18.91 -8.09
N ASN A 179 -19.90 -18.44 -7.16
CA ASN A 179 -18.45 -18.46 -7.25
C ASN A 179 -17.86 -17.77 -8.50
N GLU A 180 -18.62 -16.93 -9.17
CA GLU A 180 -18.22 -16.21 -10.38
C GLU A 180 -18.45 -14.69 -10.30
N THR A 181 -19.56 -14.26 -9.70
CA THR A 181 -19.94 -12.84 -9.63
C THR A 181 -19.21 -12.14 -8.50
N VAL A 182 -18.47 -11.08 -8.84
CA VAL A 182 -17.71 -10.24 -7.89
C VAL A 182 -18.65 -9.29 -7.18
N LEU A 183 -18.87 -9.49 -5.88
CA LEU A 183 -19.68 -8.61 -5.02
C LEU A 183 -18.88 -7.47 -4.42
N ASN A 184 -17.65 -7.75 -3.99
CA ASN A 184 -16.75 -6.75 -3.41
C ASN A 184 -15.30 -7.02 -3.78
N THR A 185 -14.45 -5.99 -3.67
CA THR A 185 -13.04 -6.06 -4.06
C THR A 185 -12.20 -5.18 -3.15
N PHE A 186 -11.06 -5.70 -2.74
CA PHE A 186 -10.01 -4.96 -2.05
C PHE A 186 -8.63 -5.29 -2.64
N SER A 187 -7.62 -4.51 -2.28
CA SER A 187 -6.27 -4.71 -2.84
C SER A 187 -5.18 -4.28 -1.87
N PHE A 188 -4.10 -5.03 -1.85
CA PHE A 188 -2.93 -4.82 -1.00
C PHE A 188 -1.65 -5.29 -1.69
N GLY A 189 -0.50 -4.91 -1.14
CA GLY A 189 0.79 -5.15 -1.76
C GLY A 189 0.97 -4.39 -3.08
N HIS A 190 2.10 -3.71 -3.21
CA HIS A 190 2.44 -2.94 -4.41
C HIS A 190 3.90 -3.18 -4.73
N VAL A 191 4.19 -3.76 -5.91
CA VAL A 191 5.57 -4.11 -6.27
C VAL A 191 5.77 -4.06 -7.78
N GLY A 192 6.98 -3.72 -8.23
CA GLY A 192 7.32 -3.57 -9.65
C GLY A 192 7.45 -4.88 -10.44
N ASN A 193 7.44 -6.05 -9.79
CA ASN A 193 7.61 -7.32 -10.48
C ASN A 193 6.73 -8.43 -9.91
N LYS A 194 6.40 -9.42 -10.75
CA LYS A 194 5.52 -10.53 -10.41
C LYS A 194 6.15 -11.50 -9.40
N THR A 195 7.47 -11.63 -9.42
CA THR A 195 8.21 -12.50 -8.49
C THR A 195 8.08 -11.98 -7.06
N GLY A 196 8.35 -10.70 -6.83
CA GLY A 196 8.17 -10.06 -5.51
C GLY A 196 6.74 -10.19 -5.00
N LEU A 197 5.74 -10.04 -5.88
CA LEU A 197 4.35 -10.24 -5.48
C LEU A 197 4.05 -11.70 -5.09
N SER A 198 4.67 -12.68 -5.76
CA SER A 198 4.52 -14.08 -5.41
C SER A 198 5.19 -14.42 -4.07
N LEU A 199 6.32 -13.80 -3.76
CA LEU A 199 6.97 -13.91 -2.45
C LEU A 199 6.14 -13.26 -1.35
N TYR A 200 5.49 -12.13 -1.64
CA TYR A 200 4.57 -11.48 -0.72
C TYR A 200 3.31 -12.32 -0.44
N TRP A 201 2.75 -12.95 -1.48
CA TRP A 201 1.67 -13.90 -1.29
C TRP A 201 2.07 -15.05 -0.36
N GLU A 202 3.27 -15.64 -0.56
CA GLU A 202 3.78 -16.69 0.33
C GLU A 202 3.98 -16.19 1.76
N PHE A 203 4.36 -14.91 1.97
CA PHE A 203 4.42 -14.31 3.29
C PHE A 203 3.06 -14.33 3.98
N ILE A 204 2.01 -13.82 3.30
CA ILE A 204 0.63 -13.81 3.84
C ILE A 204 0.11 -15.24 4.07
N ARG A 205 0.33 -16.14 3.11
CA ARG A 205 -0.09 -17.53 3.21
C ARG A 205 0.62 -18.25 4.35
N CYS A 206 1.92 -18.08 4.48
CA CYS A 206 2.68 -18.65 5.60
C CYS A 206 2.16 -18.13 6.93
N TYR A 207 1.85 -16.86 7.04
CA TYR A 207 1.25 -16.31 8.25
C TYR A 207 -0.09 -17.01 8.59
N MET A 208 -0.97 -17.19 7.61
CA MET A 208 -2.30 -17.76 7.83
C MET A 208 -2.31 -19.28 8.02
N GLU A 209 -1.41 -20.02 7.36
CA GLU A 209 -1.55 -21.47 7.16
C GLU A 209 -0.39 -22.31 7.71
N GLU A 210 0.79 -21.69 7.98
CA GLU A 210 2.00 -22.44 8.27
C GLU A 210 2.53 -22.21 9.70
N ASP A 211 3.26 -23.20 10.21
CA ASP A 211 3.87 -23.13 11.53
C ASP A 211 5.31 -22.60 11.46
N CYS A 212 5.43 -21.34 11.04
CA CYS A 212 6.72 -20.66 10.88
C CYS A 212 6.64 -19.18 11.28
N LEU A 213 5.81 -18.85 12.28
CA LEU A 213 5.55 -17.46 12.66
C LEU A 213 6.79 -16.73 13.21
N GLU A 214 7.63 -17.42 14.00
CA GLU A 214 8.85 -16.85 14.55
C GLU A 214 9.83 -16.47 13.44
N GLU A 215 10.08 -17.39 12.52
CA GLU A 215 10.95 -17.13 11.38
C GLU A 215 10.36 -16.07 10.45
N LEU A 216 9.03 -16.04 10.31
CA LEU A 216 8.34 -15.03 9.50
C LEU A 216 8.50 -13.64 10.12
N ALA A 217 8.40 -13.52 11.45
CA ALA A 217 8.64 -12.29 12.18
C ALA A 217 10.07 -11.77 12.00
N GLU A 218 11.07 -12.67 11.92
CA GLU A 218 12.47 -12.32 11.65
C GLU A 218 12.67 -11.71 10.25
N THR A 219 11.76 -11.94 9.29
CA THR A 219 11.87 -11.37 7.94
C THR A 219 11.34 -9.94 7.85
N VAL A 220 10.55 -9.48 8.81
CA VAL A 220 10.00 -8.11 8.83
C VAL A 220 11.06 -7.15 9.35
N LEU A 221 11.51 -6.25 8.48
CA LEU A 221 12.58 -5.28 8.85
C LEU A 221 12.02 -3.90 9.20
N TYR A 222 10.88 -3.55 8.65
CA TYR A 222 10.29 -2.23 8.82
C TYR A 222 8.77 -2.28 8.85
N CYS A 223 8.20 -1.58 9.81
CA CYS A 223 6.75 -1.42 9.93
C CYS A 223 6.38 0.06 9.74
N PRO A 224 5.48 0.39 8.79
CA PRO A 224 4.94 1.74 8.66
C PRO A 224 4.36 2.24 9.99
N PRO A 225 4.77 3.42 10.51
CA PRO A 225 4.34 3.92 11.81
C PRO A 225 2.96 4.59 11.76
N VAL A 226 1.95 3.88 11.23
CA VAL A 226 0.62 4.42 10.93
C VAL A 226 -0.50 3.90 11.80
N GLU A 227 -0.21 2.92 12.69
CA GLU A 227 -1.20 2.30 13.56
C GLU A 227 -1.82 3.30 14.56
N LYS A 228 -0.96 4.02 15.30
CA LYS A 228 -1.38 4.91 16.40
C LYS A 228 -1.08 6.39 16.16
N ARG A 229 -0.26 6.69 15.16
CA ARG A 229 0.14 8.07 14.83
C ARG A 229 0.13 8.29 13.32
N LYS A 230 0.01 9.54 12.92
CA LYS A 230 0.13 9.92 11.52
C LYS A 230 1.60 9.93 11.12
N GLU A 231 1.87 9.60 9.88
CA GLU A 231 3.20 9.68 9.29
C GLU A 231 3.72 11.12 9.33
N GLY A 232 4.93 11.31 9.84
CA GLY A 232 5.60 12.59 9.83
C GLY A 232 6.23 12.92 8.48
N TYR A 233 6.58 14.20 8.25
CA TYR A 233 7.19 14.65 6.99
C TYR A 233 8.45 13.87 6.62
N ILE A 234 9.38 13.70 7.56
CA ILE A 234 10.64 12.97 7.34
C ILE A 234 10.38 11.50 6.97
N THR A 235 9.47 10.83 7.66
CA THR A 235 9.11 9.45 7.35
C THR A 235 8.49 9.32 5.95
N GLY A 236 7.62 10.27 5.58
CA GLY A 236 7.02 10.32 4.25
C GLY A 236 8.06 10.54 3.14
N LEU A 237 8.98 11.47 3.34
CA LEU A 237 10.08 11.72 2.41
C LEU A 237 10.98 10.48 2.26
N GLN A 238 11.33 9.83 3.37
CA GLN A 238 12.11 8.58 3.35
C GLN A 238 11.38 7.48 2.57
N THR A 239 10.09 7.34 2.75
CA THR A 239 9.27 6.37 2.03
C THR A 239 9.30 6.60 0.52
N LEU A 240 9.16 7.85 0.08
CA LEU A 240 9.22 8.20 -1.34
C LEU A 240 10.63 7.95 -1.93
N ILE A 241 11.68 8.40 -1.26
CA ILE A 241 13.06 8.16 -1.71
C ILE A 241 13.35 6.66 -1.81
N MET A 242 12.88 5.85 -0.87
CA MET A 242 13.04 4.38 -0.96
C MET A 242 12.29 3.77 -2.15
N MET A 243 11.12 4.27 -2.48
CA MET A 243 10.39 3.83 -3.67
C MET A 243 11.13 4.17 -4.95
N ASP A 244 11.75 5.36 -5.01
CA ASP A 244 12.50 5.85 -6.15
C ASP A 244 13.94 5.28 -6.19
N SER A 245 14.48 4.79 -5.06
CA SER A 245 15.86 4.28 -4.95
C SER A 245 16.15 3.04 -5.79
N ARG A 246 15.16 2.46 -6.44
CA ARG A 246 15.32 1.44 -7.49
C ARG A 246 15.88 1.98 -8.78
N LEU A 247 15.84 3.30 -8.95
CA LEU A 247 16.52 4.02 -10.01
C LEU A 247 17.99 4.21 -9.60
N GLU A 248 18.88 4.30 -10.58
CA GLU A 248 20.27 4.63 -10.33
C GLU A 248 20.40 6.05 -9.72
N TRP A 249 21.50 6.33 -9.00
CA TRP A 249 21.70 7.56 -8.23
C TRP A 249 21.46 8.86 -9.02
N LEU A 250 21.85 8.91 -10.32
CA LEU A 250 21.70 10.10 -11.15
C LEU A 250 20.24 10.47 -11.44
N PRO A 251 19.36 9.52 -11.87
CA PRO A 251 17.93 9.76 -11.97
C PRO A 251 17.29 10.20 -10.65
N ASN A 252 17.69 9.60 -9.51
CA ASN A 252 17.20 9.99 -8.20
C ASN A 252 17.53 11.46 -7.87
N LEU A 253 18.74 11.91 -8.20
CA LEU A 253 19.14 13.31 -7.98
C LEU A 253 18.34 14.28 -8.85
N LEU A 254 18.07 13.92 -10.11
CA LEU A 254 17.26 14.72 -11.02
C LEU A 254 15.78 14.79 -10.59
N LEU A 255 15.25 13.70 -10.03
CA LEU A 255 13.87 13.62 -9.56
C LEU A 255 13.67 14.20 -8.16
N LEU A 256 14.74 14.48 -7.42
CA LEU A 256 14.67 14.98 -6.04
C LEU A 256 13.75 16.20 -5.87
N PRO A 257 13.75 17.22 -6.75
CA PRO A 257 12.82 18.35 -6.64
C PRO A 257 11.36 17.92 -6.73
N LEU A 258 11.04 16.95 -7.60
CA LEU A 258 9.70 16.40 -7.73
C LEU A 258 9.31 15.60 -6.48
N THR A 259 10.21 14.76 -5.97
CA THR A 259 10.02 13.98 -4.74
C THR A 259 9.79 14.89 -3.53
N LEU A 260 10.46 16.05 -3.46
CA LEU A 260 10.22 17.05 -2.41
C LEU A 260 8.81 17.65 -2.50
N VAL A 261 8.34 18.00 -3.70
CA VAL A 261 6.95 18.49 -3.90
C VAL A 261 5.94 17.40 -3.54
N GLU A 262 6.20 16.17 -3.97
CA GLU A 262 5.36 15.02 -3.63
C GLU A 262 5.31 14.77 -2.11
N SER A 263 6.45 14.88 -1.42
CA SER A 263 6.53 14.72 0.03
C SER A 263 5.69 15.75 0.80
N ILE A 264 5.60 16.99 0.29
CA ILE A 264 4.73 18.03 0.86
C ILE A 264 3.27 17.65 0.67
N ALA A 265 2.86 17.26 -0.53
CA ALA A 265 1.50 16.84 -0.83
C ALA A 265 1.09 15.60 0.00
N ARG A 266 2.01 14.63 0.14
CA ARG A 266 1.85 13.45 1.00
C ARG A 266 1.68 13.84 2.46
N TYR A 267 2.53 14.72 2.98
CA TYR A 267 2.46 15.21 4.35
C TYR A 267 1.11 15.89 4.64
N ILE A 268 0.67 16.80 3.76
CA ILE A 268 -0.64 17.47 3.89
C ILE A 268 -1.75 16.40 3.89
N GLY A 269 -1.72 15.45 2.95
CA GLY A 269 -2.68 14.36 2.87
C GLY A 269 -2.71 13.52 4.13
N MET A 270 -1.57 13.19 4.73
CA MET A 270 -1.47 12.44 5.99
C MET A 270 -2.01 13.24 7.18
N GLN A 271 -1.62 14.54 7.31
CA GLN A 271 -2.05 15.36 8.45
C GLN A 271 -3.55 15.70 8.41
N THR A 272 -4.13 15.87 7.22
CA THR A 272 -5.57 16.16 7.06
C THR A 272 -6.44 14.90 7.15
N SER A 273 -5.89 13.72 6.94
CA SER A 273 -6.61 12.44 6.99
C SER A 273 -6.74 11.92 8.43
N LYS A 274 -7.70 11.00 8.65
CA LYS A 274 -7.93 10.33 9.94
C LYS A 274 -7.32 8.93 9.91
N ILE A 275 -6.72 8.49 11.01
CA ILE A 275 -6.30 7.11 11.20
C ILE A 275 -7.54 6.21 11.19
N PRO A 276 -7.57 5.09 10.43
CA PRO A 276 -8.67 4.14 10.49
C PRO A 276 -8.80 3.56 11.90
N GLN A 277 -10.02 3.31 12.34
CA GLN A 277 -10.31 2.68 13.63
C GLN A 277 -11.10 1.42 13.36
N TRP A 278 -10.63 0.28 13.87
CA TRP A 278 -11.37 -0.97 13.82
C TRP A 278 -12.60 -0.92 14.73
N SER A 279 -13.64 -1.65 14.37
CA SER A 279 -14.80 -1.84 15.24
C SER A 279 -14.40 -2.66 16.49
N GLN A 280 -15.17 -2.50 17.55
CA GLN A 280 -14.96 -3.24 18.81
C GLN A 280 -14.98 -4.76 18.58
N GLU A 281 -15.88 -5.22 17.71
CA GLU A 281 -15.99 -6.64 17.32
C GLU A 281 -14.70 -7.19 16.69
N VAL A 282 -14.04 -6.41 15.81
CA VAL A 282 -12.76 -6.80 15.19
C VAL A 282 -11.64 -6.78 16.21
N ILE A 283 -11.65 -5.81 17.13
CA ILE A 283 -10.64 -5.72 18.20
C ILE A 283 -10.73 -6.96 19.10
N GLU A 284 -11.94 -7.33 19.54
CA GLU A 284 -12.19 -8.52 20.36
C GLU A 284 -11.89 -9.82 19.61
N ALA A 285 -12.25 -9.88 18.32
CA ALA A 285 -11.95 -11.02 17.46
C ALA A 285 -10.43 -11.25 17.28
N CYS A 286 -9.64 -10.19 17.36
CA CYS A 286 -8.18 -10.17 17.20
C CYS A 286 -7.45 -9.94 18.54
N ALA A 287 -8.06 -10.32 19.67
CA ALA A 287 -7.41 -10.18 20.98
C ALA A 287 -6.06 -10.94 20.98
N VAL A 288 -5.05 -10.31 21.55
CA VAL A 288 -3.69 -10.85 21.66
C VAL A 288 -3.49 -11.32 23.09
N GLU A 289 -2.89 -12.49 23.26
CA GLU A 289 -2.52 -12.98 24.58
C GLU A 289 -1.43 -12.10 25.21
N PRO A 290 -1.46 -11.86 26.54
CA PRO A 290 -0.48 -10.98 27.18
C PRO A 290 0.97 -11.45 27.00
N ASP A 291 1.19 -12.76 26.90
CA ASP A 291 2.51 -13.40 26.78
C ASP A 291 2.81 -13.84 25.33
N ASP A 292 2.20 -13.19 24.34
CA ASP A 292 2.46 -13.52 22.93
C ASP A 292 3.95 -13.34 22.61
N PRO A 293 4.65 -14.41 22.18
CA PRO A 293 6.07 -14.34 21.87
C PRO A 293 6.37 -13.49 20.62
N ILE A 294 5.36 -13.19 19.81
CA ILE A 294 5.50 -12.43 18.58
C ILE A 294 4.87 -11.05 18.76
N SER A 295 5.69 -10.02 18.72
CA SER A 295 5.25 -8.63 18.74
C SER A 295 6.10 -7.82 17.76
N VAL A 296 5.62 -7.66 16.54
CA VAL A 296 6.28 -6.90 15.48
C VAL A 296 5.43 -5.68 15.12
N GLY A 297 6.04 -4.51 15.18
CA GLY A 297 5.38 -3.26 14.90
C GLY A 297 6.37 -2.10 14.77
N ALA A 298 5.86 -0.89 14.61
CA ALA A 298 6.69 0.29 14.38
C ALA A 298 7.67 0.62 15.54
N GLU A 299 7.43 0.10 16.74
CA GLU A 299 8.34 0.19 17.89
C GLU A 299 9.64 -0.60 17.70
N ASN A 300 9.62 -1.62 16.84
CA ASN A 300 10.78 -2.44 16.53
C ASN A 300 11.66 -1.85 15.41
N ASN A 301 11.21 -0.78 14.77
CA ASN A 301 11.95 -0.15 13.67
C ASN A 301 13.30 0.37 14.15
N ALA A 302 14.32 0.24 13.32
CA ALA A 302 15.62 0.86 13.57
C ALA A 302 15.46 2.39 13.72
N PRO A 303 16.19 3.04 14.66
CA PRO A 303 16.01 4.46 14.98
C PRO A 303 16.34 5.40 13.83
N HIS A 304 17.13 4.95 12.86
CA HIS A 304 17.62 5.77 11.74
C HIS A 304 17.39 5.10 10.38
N ARG A 305 16.19 5.24 9.85
CA ARG A 305 15.87 4.75 8.49
C ARG A 305 16.73 5.39 7.38
N TRP A 306 17.33 6.55 7.63
CA TRP A 306 18.26 7.18 6.71
C TRP A 306 19.46 6.32 6.34
N ARG A 307 19.88 5.43 7.21
CA ARG A 307 20.98 4.50 6.92
C ARG A 307 20.65 3.59 5.75
N THR A 308 19.45 3.01 5.76
CA THR A 308 18.95 2.17 4.65
C THR A 308 18.69 2.98 3.39
N VAL A 309 18.07 4.16 3.54
CA VAL A 309 17.70 5.05 2.41
C VAL A 309 18.92 5.58 1.67
N LEU A 310 19.98 5.97 2.40
CA LEU A 310 21.17 6.58 1.83
C LEU A 310 22.36 5.58 1.70
N ALA A 311 22.13 4.28 1.89
CA ALA A 311 23.18 3.26 1.96
C ALA A 311 24.31 3.61 2.95
N ASN A 312 23.97 4.27 4.06
CA ASN A 312 24.90 4.83 5.09
C ASN A 312 24.98 3.93 6.31
N GLU A 313 24.47 2.72 6.20
CA GLU A 313 24.61 1.66 7.17
C GLU A 313 26.04 1.10 7.12
N THR A 314 26.61 0.77 8.30
CA THR A 314 27.90 0.12 8.30
C THR A 314 27.79 -1.26 7.64
N ARG A 315 28.87 -1.69 6.97
CA ARG A 315 28.87 -2.98 6.28
C ARG A 315 28.53 -4.15 7.23
N GLU A 316 29.00 -4.07 8.47
CA GLU A 316 28.73 -5.10 9.48
C GLU A 316 27.24 -5.24 9.81
N VAL A 317 26.53 -4.12 9.97
CA VAL A 317 25.07 -4.10 10.24
C VAL A 317 24.31 -4.60 9.02
N TYR A 318 24.70 -4.18 7.82
CA TYR A 318 24.12 -4.65 6.57
C TYR A 318 24.31 -6.16 6.38
N ASP A 319 25.54 -6.66 6.57
CA ASP A 319 25.86 -8.07 6.42
C ASP A 319 25.12 -8.91 7.48
N ALA A 320 25.05 -8.45 8.74
CA ALA A 320 24.30 -9.13 9.81
C ALA A 320 22.80 -9.21 9.51
N THR A 321 22.20 -8.12 9.01
CA THR A 321 20.80 -8.08 8.62
C THR A 321 20.51 -9.05 7.46
N ASN A 322 21.35 -9.04 6.42
CA ASN A 322 21.21 -9.94 5.30
C ASN A 322 21.39 -11.41 5.71
N GLN A 323 22.33 -11.69 6.60
CA GLN A 323 22.54 -13.04 7.13
C GLN A 323 21.32 -13.52 7.92
N ARG A 324 20.74 -12.68 8.79
CA ARG A 324 19.49 -12.97 9.51
C ARG A 324 18.34 -13.29 8.54
N LEU A 325 18.11 -12.43 7.54
CA LEU A 325 17.08 -12.66 6.54
C LEU A 325 17.28 -13.95 5.75
N LYS A 326 18.52 -14.24 5.36
CA LYS A 326 18.87 -15.46 4.65
C LYS A 326 18.60 -16.71 5.49
N LEU A 327 18.99 -16.70 6.76
CA LEU A 327 18.75 -17.80 7.71
C LEU A 327 17.25 -17.99 7.97
N ALA A 328 16.48 -16.91 8.19
CA ALA A 328 15.02 -17.00 8.37
C ALA A 328 14.37 -17.62 7.13
N ASN A 329 14.69 -17.12 5.94
CA ASN A 329 14.16 -17.69 4.69
C ASN A 329 14.55 -19.16 4.48
N GLN A 330 15.76 -19.58 4.85
CA GLN A 330 16.19 -20.97 4.79
C GLN A 330 15.40 -21.86 5.75
N LYS A 331 15.16 -21.41 6.99
CA LYS A 331 14.34 -22.14 7.97
C LYS A 331 12.90 -22.28 7.49
N ILE A 332 12.28 -21.18 6.99
CA ILE A 332 10.93 -21.21 6.40
C ILE A 332 10.89 -22.23 5.25
N LYS A 333 11.86 -22.15 4.33
CA LYS A 333 11.94 -23.06 3.19
C LYS A 333 12.04 -24.52 3.64
N ALA A 334 12.88 -24.81 4.64
CA ALA A 334 13.04 -26.17 5.19
C ALA A 334 11.74 -26.72 5.80
N LYS A 335 11.04 -25.89 6.62
CA LYS A 335 9.72 -26.25 7.19
C LYS A 335 8.68 -26.54 6.07
N LEU A 336 8.62 -25.67 5.05
CA LEU A 336 7.72 -25.85 3.92
C LEU A 336 8.09 -27.07 3.07
N ASP A 337 9.37 -27.31 2.81
CA ASP A 337 9.84 -28.48 2.06
C ASP A 337 9.53 -29.77 2.81
N ALA A 338 9.68 -29.80 4.12
CA ALA A 338 9.30 -30.96 4.95
C ALA A 338 7.82 -31.26 4.86
N LYS A 339 6.95 -30.24 5.02
CA LYS A 339 5.50 -30.39 4.97
C LYS A 339 4.99 -30.84 3.59
N TYR A 340 5.47 -30.20 2.52
CA TYR A 340 4.95 -30.42 1.15
C TYR A 340 5.69 -31.51 0.36
N LYS A 341 6.81 -32.07 0.88
CA LYS A 341 7.41 -33.29 0.34
C LYS A 341 6.77 -34.57 0.89
N ALA A 342 6.14 -34.47 2.07
CA ALA A 342 5.49 -35.61 2.73
C ALA A 342 4.10 -35.91 2.15
N VAL A 343 3.58 -35.08 1.25
CA VAL A 343 2.30 -35.32 0.56
C VAL A 343 2.63 -35.85 -0.84
N PRO A 344 2.35 -37.14 -1.14
CA PRO A 344 2.60 -37.74 -2.45
C PRO A 344 1.73 -37.15 -3.57
#